data_9765e2783ce5bec5b4efa8d6a0d01aea
#
_entry.id   9765e2783ce5bec5b4efa8d6a0d01aea
#
_cell.length_a   1.000
_cell.length_b   1.000
_cell.length_c   1.000
_cell.angle_alpha   90.00
_cell.angle_beta   90.00
_cell.angle_gamma   90.00
#
_symmetry.space_group_name_H-M   'P 1'
#
loop_
_entity.id
_entity.type
_entity.pdbx_description
1 polymer ?
#
loop_
_entity_poly.entity_id
_entity_poly.type
_entity_poly.pdbx_seq_one_letter_code
_entity_poly.pdbx_strand_id
1 'polypeptide(L)'
;LPDCRDVGEYLTATPEEQREMVEGALRAAQADRSLLLDTSGLVYDTLVPFPTKVFCVGLNYTNHIDETGLDRPEHPTLFAKFPQSLTGALDPIEVPEEDHRVDYEGELCIVVGEPGRRIAVEDAPEHIAGYAVANDISMRGFQGRTSEWLQGKVWEASTPVGPWLVTPEEFPADARVLTHVNGELRQEDRVADVVFSPAELVSYASQLITLNPGDLILTGTPAGVALA
;
A
#
# COMPACT_ATOMS: atom_id res chain seq x y z
N LEU A 1 1.09 -18.04 -15.08
CA LEU A 1 1.45 -19.02 -14.05
C LEU A 1 0.25 -19.93 -13.85
N PRO A 2 0.32 -21.24 -14.14
CA PRO A 2 -0.88 -22.07 -14.27
C PRO A 2 -1.68 -22.25 -12.98
N ASP A 3 -1.10 -22.00 -11.81
CA ASP A 3 -1.72 -22.25 -10.51
C ASP A 3 -1.64 -21.07 -9.55
N CYS A 4 -1.27 -19.87 -10.01
CA CYS A 4 -1.16 -18.65 -9.20
C CYS A 4 -2.09 -17.57 -9.77
N ARG A 5 -3.07 -17.10 -8.99
CA ARG A 5 -4.13 -16.19 -9.44
C ARG A 5 -3.82 -14.73 -9.20
N ASP A 6 -3.05 -14.44 -8.16
CA ASP A 6 -2.72 -13.08 -7.75
C ASP A 6 -1.38 -13.02 -7.00
N VAL A 7 -0.90 -11.81 -6.71
CA VAL A 7 0.37 -11.57 -6.00
C VAL A 7 0.30 -12.12 -4.56
N GLY A 8 -0.84 -12.04 -3.89
CA GLY A 8 -0.99 -12.57 -2.53
C GLY A 8 -0.79 -14.07 -2.48
N GLU A 9 -1.37 -14.81 -3.44
CA GLU A 9 -1.18 -16.26 -3.57
C GLU A 9 0.27 -16.61 -3.91
N TYR A 10 0.92 -15.84 -4.81
CA TYR A 10 2.34 -15.99 -5.12
C TYR A 10 3.23 -15.85 -3.86
N LEU A 11 2.93 -14.87 -3.01
CA LEU A 11 3.72 -14.61 -1.80
C LEU A 11 3.54 -15.68 -0.70
N THR A 12 2.50 -16.50 -0.78
CA THR A 12 2.33 -17.63 0.17
C THR A 12 3.10 -18.89 -0.23
N ALA A 13 3.62 -18.93 -1.45
CA ALA A 13 4.47 -20.02 -1.92
C ALA A 13 5.88 -19.92 -1.29
N THR A 14 6.55 -21.06 -1.19
CA THR A 14 7.95 -21.08 -0.72
C THR A 14 8.88 -20.34 -1.71
N PRO A 15 10.04 -19.83 -1.26
CA PRO A 15 11.01 -19.17 -2.16
C PRO A 15 11.46 -20.04 -3.35
N GLU A 16 11.48 -21.37 -3.18
CA GLU A 16 11.79 -22.32 -4.25
C GLU A 16 10.67 -22.37 -5.30
N GLU A 17 9.42 -22.48 -4.85
CA GLU A 17 8.23 -22.47 -5.72
C GLU A 17 8.10 -21.12 -6.45
N GLN A 18 8.29 -19.99 -5.75
CA GLN A 18 8.28 -18.66 -6.37
C GLN A 18 9.31 -18.56 -7.51
N ARG A 19 10.53 -19.02 -7.27
CA ARG A 19 11.60 -19.05 -8.29
C ARG A 19 11.22 -19.94 -9.46
N GLU A 20 10.73 -21.15 -9.21
CA GLU A 20 10.29 -22.08 -10.27
C GLU A 20 9.16 -21.47 -11.13
N MET A 21 8.19 -20.80 -10.50
CA MET A 21 7.11 -20.09 -11.19
C MET A 21 7.66 -19.00 -12.13
N VAL A 22 8.53 -18.13 -11.63
CA VAL A 22 9.10 -17.03 -12.43
C VAL A 22 9.98 -17.57 -13.56
N GLU A 23 10.89 -18.49 -13.27
CA GLU A 23 11.77 -19.09 -14.30
C GLU A 23 10.97 -19.87 -15.34
N GLY A 24 9.91 -20.57 -14.90
CA GLY A 24 9.00 -21.28 -15.79
C GLY A 24 8.27 -20.34 -16.74
N ALA A 25 7.75 -19.23 -16.24
CA ALA A 25 7.08 -18.20 -17.04
C ALA A 25 8.06 -17.56 -18.04
N LEU A 26 9.28 -17.22 -17.61
CA LEU A 26 10.30 -16.66 -18.48
C LEU A 26 10.71 -17.64 -19.60
N ARG A 27 10.95 -18.91 -19.27
CA ARG A 27 11.23 -19.96 -20.28
C ARG A 27 10.10 -20.11 -21.28
N ALA A 28 8.83 -20.13 -20.82
CA ALA A 28 7.68 -20.21 -21.69
C ALA A 28 7.58 -19.03 -22.64
N ALA A 29 7.74 -17.80 -22.12
CA ALA A 29 7.70 -16.57 -22.93
C ALA A 29 8.86 -16.47 -23.94
N GLN A 30 10.03 -17.02 -23.61
CA GLN A 30 11.16 -17.12 -24.55
C GLN A 30 10.87 -18.12 -25.68
N ALA A 31 10.20 -19.24 -25.37
CA ALA A 31 9.85 -20.25 -26.35
C ALA A 31 8.67 -19.82 -27.25
N ASP A 32 7.72 -19.12 -26.69
CA ASP A 32 6.54 -18.61 -27.42
C ASP A 32 6.20 -17.17 -26.97
N ARG A 33 6.60 -16.20 -27.80
CA ARG A 33 6.35 -14.78 -27.53
C ARG A 33 4.86 -14.39 -27.58
N SER A 34 3.98 -15.23 -28.10
CA SER A 34 2.53 -14.97 -28.07
C SER A 34 1.94 -15.06 -26.65
N LEU A 35 2.70 -15.64 -25.70
CA LEU A 35 2.35 -15.65 -24.27
C LEU A 35 2.59 -14.31 -23.57
N LEU A 36 3.33 -13.38 -24.20
CA LEU A 36 3.50 -12.02 -23.69
C LEU A 36 2.22 -11.21 -23.96
N LEU A 37 1.64 -10.69 -22.90
CA LEU A 37 0.45 -9.85 -23.02
C LEU A 37 0.84 -8.38 -23.23
N ASP A 38 0.06 -7.68 -24.03
CA ASP A 38 0.09 -6.22 -24.05
C ASP A 38 -0.62 -5.71 -22.80
N THR A 39 0.12 -5.01 -21.94
CA THR A 39 -0.40 -4.51 -20.67
C THR A 39 -1.30 -3.29 -20.83
N SER A 40 -1.33 -2.64 -22.00
CA SER A 40 -2.12 -1.41 -22.25
C SER A 40 -3.64 -1.62 -22.20
N GLY A 41 -4.10 -2.86 -22.35
CA GLY A 41 -5.52 -3.24 -22.33
C GLY A 41 -5.94 -4.04 -21.09
N LEU A 42 -5.06 -4.21 -20.12
CA LEU A 42 -5.38 -4.98 -18.91
C LEU A 42 -6.27 -4.17 -17.97
N VAL A 43 -7.22 -4.87 -17.35
CA VAL A 43 -7.95 -4.38 -16.18
C VAL A 43 -7.24 -4.96 -14.96
N TYR A 44 -6.74 -4.07 -14.10
CA TYR A 44 -6.02 -4.46 -12.90
C TYR A 44 -6.99 -4.55 -11.73
N ASP A 45 -7.08 -5.71 -11.12
CA ASP A 45 -7.67 -5.89 -9.80
C ASP A 45 -6.71 -5.36 -8.72
N THR A 46 -7.15 -5.33 -7.45
CA THR A 46 -6.23 -4.97 -6.37
C THR A 46 -5.04 -5.95 -6.33
N LEU A 47 -3.87 -5.41 -6.00
CA LEU A 47 -2.61 -6.16 -6.06
C LEU A 47 -2.63 -7.43 -5.19
N VAL A 48 -3.20 -7.32 -3.99
CA VAL A 48 -3.40 -8.43 -3.04
C VAL A 48 -4.87 -8.41 -2.61
N PRO A 49 -5.72 -9.29 -3.17
CA PRO A 49 -7.17 -9.25 -2.94
C PRO A 49 -7.58 -9.61 -1.50
N PHE A 50 -6.82 -10.48 -0.84
CA PHE A 50 -7.19 -11.03 0.46
C PHE A 50 -6.05 -10.97 1.49
N PRO A 51 -5.51 -9.77 1.79
CA PRO A 51 -4.55 -9.63 2.89
C PRO A 51 -5.21 -10.02 4.21
N THR A 52 -4.46 -10.62 5.11
CA THR A 52 -5.02 -10.93 6.45
C THR A 52 -5.16 -9.67 7.30
N LYS A 53 -4.36 -8.65 7.00
CA LYS A 53 -4.38 -7.32 7.64
C LYS A 53 -3.98 -6.24 6.65
N VAL A 54 -4.59 -5.07 6.83
CA VAL A 54 -4.17 -3.83 6.19
C VAL A 54 -3.96 -2.81 7.30
N PHE A 55 -2.71 -2.52 7.61
CA PHE A 55 -2.35 -1.43 8.49
C PHE A 55 -2.18 -0.14 7.69
N CYS A 56 -2.58 0.97 8.30
CA CYS A 56 -2.33 2.30 7.78
C CYS A 56 -1.66 3.13 8.85
N VAL A 57 -0.81 4.06 8.43
CA VAL A 57 -0.02 4.91 9.32
C VAL A 57 -0.43 6.36 9.10
N GLY A 58 -0.94 7.01 10.13
CA GLY A 58 -1.21 8.45 10.09
C GLY A 58 0.00 9.25 10.56
N LEU A 59 0.09 10.51 10.08
CA LEU A 59 1.07 11.50 10.54
C LEU A 59 2.53 11.05 10.35
N ASN A 60 2.85 10.51 9.19
CA ASN A 60 4.19 9.99 8.90
C ASN A 60 5.05 10.89 7.99
N TYR A 61 4.54 12.04 7.56
CA TYR A 61 5.32 13.06 6.86
C TYR A 61 5.30 14.36 7.64
N THR A 62 6.47 14.98 7.85
CA THR A 62 6.61 16.20 8.66
C THR A 62 5.77 17.34 8.09
N ASN A 63 5.78 17.54 6.77
CA ASN A 63 4.99 18.59 6.12
C ASN A 63 3.47 18.37 6.28
N HIS A 64 3.00 17.12 6.29
CA HIS A 64 1.59 16.81 6.56
C HIS A 64 1.23 17.04 8.03
N ILE A 65 2.11 16.72 8.97
CA ILE A 65 1.93 17.04 10.39
C ILE A 65 1.80 18.56 10.57
N ASP A 66 2.68 19.33 9.96
CA ASP A 66 2.64 20.81 10.00
C ASP A 66 1.33 21.36 9.41
N GLU A 67 0.85 20.79 8.28
CA GLU A 67 -0.41 21.15 7.64
C GLU A 67 -1.63 20.92 8.54
N THR A 68 -1.66 19.79 9.26
CA THR A 68 -2.75 19.46 10.16
C THR A 68 -2.71 20.21 11.50
N GLY A 69 -1.55 20.76 11.86
CA GLY A 69 -1.32 21.43 13.15
C GLY A 69 -1.31 20.46 14.34
N LEU A 70 -1.16 19.18 14.10
CA LEU A 70 -1.04 18.15 15.14
C LEU A 70 0.41 18.00 15.60
N ASP A 71 0.59 17.51 16.82
CA ASP A 71 1.93 17.20 17.33
C ASP A 71 2.55 16.00 16.60
N ARG A 72 3.88 16.04 16.40
CA ARG A 72 4.64 14.91 15.86
C ARG A 72 4.52 13.71 16.81
N PRO A 73 4.05 12.55 16.31
CA PRO A 73 3.87 11.38 17.16
C PRO A 73 5.23 10.79 17.58
N GLU A 74 5.31 10.32 18.83
CA GLU A 74 6.46 9.56 19.34
C GLU A 74 6.48 8.11 18.82
N HIS A 75 5.33 7.58 18.43
CA HIS A 75 5.13 6.23 17.91
C HIS A 75 4.22 6.25 16.69
N PRO A 76 4.34 5.30 15.77
CA PRO A 76 3.44 5.20 14.62
C PRO A 76 1.97 5.20 15.03
N THR A 77 1.19 6.14 14.50
CA THR A 77 -0.26 6.16 14.68
C THR A 77 -0.88 5.15 13.73
N LEU A 78 -1.34 4.03 14.25
CA LEU A 78 -1.88 2.94 13.44
C LEU A 78 -3.41 2.93 13.44
N PHE A 79 -3.98 2.68 12.26
CA PHE A 79 -5.36 2.29 12.08
C PHE A 79 -5.44 1.17 11.05
N ALA A 80 -6.63 0.64 10.79
CA ALA A 80 -6.79 -0.51 9.91
C ALA A 80 -7.74 -0.20 8.76
N LYS A 81 -7.54 -0.90 7.66
CA LYS A 81 -8.55 -1.12 6.62
C LYS A 81 -8.87 -2.60 6.53
N PHE A 82 -9.94 -2.94 5.82
CA PHE A 82 -10.35 -4.31 5.58
C PHE A 82 -10.18 -4.67 4.09
N PRO A 83 -10.05 -5.97 3.76
CA PRO A 83 -9.94 -6.38 2.35
C PRO A 83 -11.05 -5.81 1.45
N GLN A 84 -12.27 -5.66 1.98
CA GLN A 84 -13.41 -5.07 1.25
C GLN A 84 -13.22 -3.58 0.89
N SER A 85 -12.31 -2.89 1.56
CA SER A 85 -11.96 -1.51 1.20
C SER A 85 -11.03 -1.43 0.00
N LEU A 86 -10.34 -2.53 -0.36
CA LEU A 86 -9.38 -2.54 -1.45
C LEU A 86 -10.08 -2.61 -2.81
N THR A 87 -9.46 -2.01 -3.82
CA THR A 87 -9.90 -2.06 -5.21
C THR A 87 -8.71 -1.99 -6.16
N GLY A 88 -8.94 -2.24 -7.43
CA GLY A 88 -7.90 -2.16 -8.45
C GLY A 88 -7.35 -0.74 -8.61
N ALA A 89 -6.08 -0.65 -8.99
CA ALA A 89 -5.35 0.62 -9.06
C ALA A 89 -5.99 1.67 -9.99
N LEU A 90 -6.77 1.23 -10.98
CA LEU A 90 -7.42 2.07 -11.99
C LEU A 90 -8.95 2.04 -11.91
N ASP A 91 -9.50 1.41 -10.88
CA ASP A 91 -10.94 1.33 -10.71
C ASP A 91 -11.54 2.68 -10.30
N PRO A 92 -12.75 2.98 -10.74
CA PRO A 92 -13.47 4.15 -10.26
C PRO A 92 -13.84 3.98 -8.79
N ILE A 93 -13.74 5.07 -8.02
CA ILE A 93 -14.18 5.11 -6.64
C ILE A 93 -15.57 5.73 -6.61
N GLU A 94 -16.52 5.02 -6.04
CA GLU A 94 -17.88 5.53 -5.86
C GLU A 94 -17.93 6.49 -4.66
N VAL A 95 -18.41 7.71 -4.91
CA VAL A 95 -18.63 8.69 -3.85
C VAL A 95 -19.94 8.35 -3.16
N PRO A 96 -19.94 8.02 -1.85
CA PRO A 96 -21.16 7.63 -1.15
C PRO A 96 -22.10 8.81 -0.93
N GLU A 97 -23.41 8.54 -0.90
CA GLU A 97 -24.42 9.57 -0.61
C GLU A 97 -24.30 10.13 0.82
N GLU A 98 -23.74 9.34 1.74
CA GLU A 98 -23.63 9.66 3.16
C GLU A 98 -22.50 10.65 3.48
N ASP A 99 -21.49 10.78 2.59
CA ASP A 99 -20.38 11.73 2.77
C ASP A 99 -19.80 12.19 1.44
N HIS A 100 -20.00 13.44 1.08
CA HIS A 100 -19.43 14.05 -0.13
C HIS A 100 -18.06 14.67 0.09
N ARG A 101 -17.50 14.63 1.30
CA ARG A 101 -16.15 15.11 1.61
C ARG A 101 -15.13 14.01 1.41
N VAL A 102 -15.05 13.53 0.16
CA VAL A 102 -14.10 12.51 -0.25
C VAL A 102 -12.76 13.16 -0.55
N ASP A 103 -11.71 12.62 0.02
CA ASP A 103 -10.35 13.14 -0.10
C ASP A 103 -9.37 12.04 -0.51
N TYR A 104 -8.31 12.42 -1.18
CA TYR A 104 -7.22 11.54 -1.62
C TYR A 104 -6.05 11.58 -0.63
N GLU A 105 -5.36 10.47 -0.51
CA GLU A 105 -4.11 10.31 0.23
C GLU A 105 -3.19 9.36 -0.52
N GLY A 106 -2.33 9.90 -1.41
CA GLY A 106 -1.32 9.11 -2.11
C GLY A 106 -0.27 8.59 -1.15
N GLU A 107 0.00 7.28 -1.19
CA GLU A 107 0.88 6.61 -0.23
C GLU A 107 1.78 5.57 -0.89
N LEU A 108 2.92 5.31 -0.26
CA LEU A 108 3.65 4.08 -0.44
C LEU A 108 2.93 2.96 0.31
N CYS A 109 2.79 1.80 -0.31
CA CYS A 109 2.31 0.59 0.32
C CYS A 109 3.44 -0.43 0.41
N ILE A 110 3.74 -0.90 1.63
CA ILE A 110 4.63 -2.03 1.87
C ILE A 110 3.81 -3.31 1.74
N VAL A 111 4.32 -4.28 0.99
CA VAL A 111 3.76 -5.64 0.90
C VAL A 111 4.67 -6.58 1.66
N VAL A 112 4.14 -7.25 2.66
CA VAL A 112 4.89 -8.23 3.47
C VAL A 112 5.14 -9.49 2.66
N GLY A 113 6.39 -9.99 2.65
CA GLY A 113 6.81 -11.23 1.98
C GLY A 113 6.99 -12.39 2.94
N GLU A 114 7.82 -12.20 3.94
CA GLU A 114 8.14 -13.24 4.92
C GLU A 114 7.36 -13.03 6.23
N PRO A 115 6.76 -14.10 6.78
CA PRO A 115 6.00 -13.95 8.02
C PRO A 115 6.93 -13.65 9.20
N GLY A 116 6.44 -12.85 10.15
CA GLY A 116 7.26 -12.53 11.32
C GLY A 116 6.48 -11.93 12.48
N ARG A 117 7.05 -12.09 13.65
CA ARG A 117 6.54 -11.55 14.90
C ARG A 117 7.70 -10.99 15.72
N ARG A 118 7.61 -9.73 16.17
CA ARG A 118 8.68 -9.02 16.91
C ARG A 118 9.97 -8.93 16.11
N ILE A 119 9.83 -8.56 14.84
CA ILE A 119 10.94 -8.38 13.91
C ILE A 119 11.78 -7.20 14.38
N ALA A 120 13.10 -7.37 14.46
CA ALA A 120 14.00 -6.24 14.73
C ALA A 120 14.04 -5.28 13.53
N VAL A 121 14.33 -4.00 13.73
CA VAL A 121 14.34 -3.00 12.65
C VAL A 121 15.37 -3.37 11.57
N GLU A 122 16.52 -3.88 11.99
CA GLU A 122 17.60 -4.33 11.10
C GLU A 122 17.23 -5.52 10.23
N ASP A 123 16.33 -6.40 10.71
CA ASP A 123 15.86 -7.58 9.98
C ASP A 123 14.62 -7.29 9.13
N ALA A 124 13.92 -6.18 9.38
CA ALA A 124 12.66 -5.85 8.72
C ALA A 124 12.72 -5.81 7.18
N PRO A 125 13.82 -5.37 6.54
CA PRO A 125 13.92 -5.41 5.08
C PRO A 125 13.78 -6.82 4.49
N GLU A 126 14.18 -7.87 5.18
CA GLU A 126 14.06 -9.27 4.73
C GLU A 126 12.60 -9.76 4.73
N HIS A 127 11.72 -9.06 5.44
CA HIS A 127 10.29 -9.37 5.50
C HIS A 127 9.44 -8.60 4.48
N ILE A 128 10.06 -7.72 3.67
CA ILE A 128 9.38 -6.91 2.66
C ILE A 128 9.49 -7.59 1.29
N ALA A 129 8.36 -8.01 0.71
CA ALA A 129 8.31 -8.53 -0.65
C ALA A 129 8.55 -7.41 -1.68
N GLY A 130 8.13 -6.21 -1.37
CA GLY A 130 8.26 -5.04 -2.23
C GLY A 130 7.32 -3.92 -1.85
N TYR A 131 7.22 -2.98 -2.78
CA TYR A 131 6.47 -1.74 -2.62
C TYR A 131 5.46 -1.57 -3.75
N ALA A 132 4.34 -0.95 -3.42
CA ALA A 132 3.31 -0.57 -4.37
C ALA A 132 2.82 0.86 -4.09
N VAL A 133 2.00 1.39 -4.99
CA VAL A 133 1.27 2.63 -4.75
C VAL A 133 -0.08 2.29 -4.15
N ALA A 134 -0.53 3.10 -3.19
CA ALA A 134 -1.89 3.07 -2.67
C ALA A 134 -2.48 4.48 -2.61
N ASN A 135 -3.82 4.53 -2.57
CA ASN A 135 -4.55 5.77 -2.29
C ASN A 135 -5.50 5.51 -1.13
N ASP A 136 -5.17 6.05 0.06
CA ASP A 136 -5.99 5.91 1.26
C ASP A 136 -7.16 6.88 1.23
N ILE A 137 -8.08 6.68 0.29
CA ILE A 137 -9.28 7.52 0.16
C ILE A 137 -10.01 7.61 1.49
N SER A 138 -10.35 8.84 1.84
CA SER A 138 -10.89 9.21 3.14
C SER A 138 -12.22 9.93 3.01
N MET A 139 -13.22 9.47 3.75
CA MET A 139 -14.51 10.14 3.92
C MET A 139 -14.38 11.06 5.14
N ARG A 140 -13.97 12.31 4.90
CA ARG A 140 -13.62 13.26 5.97
C ARG A 140 -14.75 13.57 6.94
N GLY A 141 -16.01 13.50 6.46
CA GLY A 141 -17.17 13.67 7.31
C GLY A 141 -17.30 12.59 8.37
N PHE A 142 -17.01 11.36 8.00
CA PHE A 142 -17.02 10.24 8.94
C PHE A 142 -15.75 10.15 9.76
N GLN A 143 -14.59 10.45 9.18
CA GLN A 143 -13.32 10.46 9.89
C GLN A 143 -13.34 11.37 11.13
N GLY A 144 -13.95 12.54 11.02
CA GLY A 144 -14.00 13.52 12.10
C GLY A 144 -15.12 13.32 13.13
N ARG A 145 -15.93 12.25 13.04
CA ARG A 145 -17.04 12.01 13.97
C ARG A 145 -16.61 11.57 15.36
N THR A 146 -15.48 10.90 15.45
CA THR A 146 -14.90 10.39 16.70
C THR A 146 -13.40 10.61 16.70
N SER A 147 -12.73 10.26 17.79
CA SER A 147 -11.26 10.26 17.85
C SER A 147 -10.62 9.17 17.00
N GLU A 148 -11.38 8.15 16.58
CA GLU A 148 -10.91 7.03 15.76
C GLU A 148 -11.21 7.28 14.27
N TRP A 149 -10.20 7.20 13.42
CA TRP A 149 -10.31 7.50 11.99
C TRP A 149 -10.99 6.41 11.16
N LEU A 150 -11.10 5.21 11.73
CA LEU A 150 -11.61 4.01 11.06
C LEU A 150 -12.86 4.26 10.21
N GLN A 151 -13.84 5.01 10.77
CA GLN A 151 -15.12 5.26 10.10
C GLN A 151 -14.98 6.02 8.77
N GLY A 152 -13.95 6.83 8.61
CA GLY A 152 -13.65 7.52 7.36
C GLY A 152 -12.78 6.72 6.39
N LYS A 153 -12.25 5.57 6.81
CA LYS A 153 -11.18 4.84 6.11
C LYS A 153 -11.58 3.45 5.58
N VAL A 154 -12.74 2.90 6.01
CA VAL A 154 -13.16 1.52 5.70
C VAL A 154 -14.34 1.43 4.74
N TRP A 155 -14.47 2.39 3.86
CA TRP A 155 -15.51 2.35 2.83
C TRP A 155 -15.19 1.30 1.78
N GLU A 156 -16.23 0.61 1.30
CA GLU A 156 -16.09 -0.47 0.33
C GLU A 156 -15.48 0.03 -0.98
N ALA A 157 -14.54 -0.73 -1.55
CA ALA A 157 -13.85 -0.44 -2.82
C ALA A 157 -13.32 1.01 -2.92
N SER A 158 -12.81 1.56 -1.82
CA SER A 158 -12.35 2.96 -1.75
C SER A 158 -10.83 3.12 -1.72
N THR A 159 -10.07 2.02 -1.72
CA THR A 159 -8.62 2.05 -1.56
C THR A 159 -7.93 1.35 -2.73
N PRO A 160 -7.60 2.07 -3.80
CA PRO A 160 -6.80 1.52 -4.89
C PRO A 160 -5.41 1.10 -4.40
N VAL A 161 -4.97 -0.12 -4.78
CA VAL A 161 -3.63 -0.63 -4.48
C VAL A 161 -3.03 -1.30 -5.71
N GLY A 162 -1.85 -0.87 -6.09
CA GLY A 162 -1.10 -1.40 -7.23
C GLY A 162 -0.79 -0.31 -8.29
N PRO A 163 -0.71 -0.66 -9.59
CA PRO A 163 -0.95 -2.00 -10.18
C PRO A 163 0.22 -2.96 -10.06
N TRP A 164 1.41 -2.50 -9.66
CA TRP A 164 2.65 -3.26 -9.64
C TRP A 164 3.17 -3.46 -8.23
N LEU A 165 3.80 -4.62 -8.01
CA LEU A 165 4.74 -4.84 -6.91
C LEU A 165 6.16 -4.61 -7.43
N VAL A 166 6.88 -3.66 -6.85
CA VAL A 166 8.28 -3.38 -7.15
C VAL A 166 9.13 -3.98 -6.05
N THR A 167 10.06 -4.88 -6.40
CA THR A 167 10.93 -5.53 -5.42
C THR A 167 11.88 -4.51 -4.76
N PRO A 168 12.40 -4.79 -3.55
CA PRO A 168 13.30 -3.86 -2.86
C PRO A 168 14.54 -3.50 -3.66
N GLU A 169 15.07 -4.46 -4.47
CA GLU A 169 16.25 -4.26 -5.31
C GLU A 169 16.01 -3.31 -6.49
N GLU A 170 14.77 -3.26 -6.99
CA GLU A 170 14.38 -2.38 -8.09
C GLU A 170 13.76 -1.06 -7.62
N PHE A 171 13.51 -0.93 -6.32
CA PHE A 171 12.86 0.27 -5.76
C PHE A 171 13.86 1.45 -5.75
N PRO A 172 13.53 2.60 -6.40
CA PRO A 172 14.46 3.73 -6.49
C PRO A 172 14.73 4.35 -5.10
N ALA A 173 16.01 4.59 -4.80
CA ALA A 173 16.42 5.22 -3.53
C ALA A 173 15.89 6.67 -3.37
N ASP A 174 15.54 7.33 -4.49
CA ASP A 174 15.00 8.69 -4.56
C ASP A 174 13.50 8.71 -4.91
N ALA A 175 12.80 7.58 -4.68
CA ALA A 175 11.38 7.44 -4.95
C ALA A 175 10.57 8.57 -4.29
N ARG A 176 9.53 9.01 -4.99
CA ARG A 176 8.63 10.08 -4.56
C ARG A 176 7.19 9.62 -4.63
N VAL A 177 6.38 10.10 -3.71
CA VAL A 177 4.92 10.02 -3.80
C VAL A 177 4.44 11.31 -4.47
N LEU A 178 3.68 11.17 -5.55
CA LEU A 178 3.12 12.26 -6.34
C LEU A 178 1.62 12.03 -6.53
N THR A 179 0.80 13.01 -6.20
CA THR A 179 -0.65 12.96 -6.48
C THR A 179 -1.05 14.10 -7.40
N HIS A 180 -1.65 13.77 -8.52
CA HIS A 180 -2.22 14.75 -9.44
C HIS A 180 -3.74 14.62 -9.45
N VAL A 181 -4.43 15.75 -9.36
CA VAL A 181 -5.89 15.84 -9.49
C VAL A 181 -6.22 16.74 -10.67
N ASN A 182 -6.90 16.20 -11.67
CA ASN A 182 -7.20 16.91 -12.93
C ASN A 182 -5.96 17.50 -13.62
N GLY A 183 -4.82 16.81 -13.53
CA GLY A 183 -3.55 17.24 -14.10
C GLY A 183 -2.75 18.23 -13.24
N GLU A 184 -3.28 18.70 -12.12
CA GLU A 184 -2.57 19.57 -11.18
C GLU A 184 -1.87 18.75 -10.10
N LEU A 185 -0.59 19.01 -9.86
CA LEU A 185 0.16 18.41 -8.75
C LEU A 185 -0.40 18.92 -7.42
N ARG A 186 -0.83 18.00 -6.58
CA ARG A 186 -1.40 18.28 -5.24
C ARG A 186 -0.51 17.83 -4.11
N GLN A 187 0.07 16.65 -4.23
CA GLN A 187 0.98 16.12 -3.23
C GLN A 187 2.30 15.76 -3.88
N GLU A 188 3.40 16.05 -3.20
CA GLU A 188 4.73 15.67 -3.61
C GLU A 188 5.65 15.60 -2.40
N ASP A 189 6.25 14.42 -2.16
CA ASP A 189 7.33 14.26 -1.20
C ASP A 189 8.19 13.04 -1.53
N ARG A 190 9.35 12.93 -0.90
CA ARG A 190 10.23 11.78 -1.02
C ARG A 190 9.83 10.70 -0.03
N VAL A 191 9.85 9.45 -0.47
CA VAL A 191 9.62 8.30 0.41
C VAL A 191 10.62 8.26 1.59
N ALA A 192 11.82 8.80 1.40
CA ALA A 192 12.84 8.86 2.44
C ALA A 192 12.59 9.91 3.54
N ASP A 193 11.67 10.87 3.32
CA ASP A 193 11.43 11.99 4.23
C ASP A 193 10.31 11.70 5.26
N VAL A 194 9.96 10.42 5.44
CA VAL A 194 9.00 9.97 6.44
C VAL A 194 9.55 10.06 7.87
N VAL A 195 8.65 10.18 8.84
CA VAL A 195 8.96 10.18 10.28
C VAL A 195 9.42 8.81 10.74
N PHE A 196 8.74 7.75 10.29
CA PHE A 196 9.05 6.34 10.55
C PHE A 196 9.29 5.64 9.21
N SER A 197 10.47 5.09 9.05
CA SER A 197 10.86 4.36 7.82
C SER A 197 10.05 3.07 7.62
N PRO A 198 10.02 2.51 6.40
CA PRO A 198 9.38 1.22 6.15
C PRO A 198 9.83 0.11 7.10
N ALA A 199 11.13 0.03 7.42
CA ALA A 199 11.68 -0.96 8.35
C ALA A 199 11.15 -0.76 9.77
N GLU A 200 11.09 0.48 10.26
CA GLU A 200 10.52 0.80 11.57
C GLU A 200 9.02 0.46 11.64
N LEU A 201 8.27 0.70 10.57
CA LEU A 201 6.84 0.38 10.51
C LEU A 201 6.59 -1.13 10.54
N VAL A 202 7.34 -1.92 9.77
CA VAL A 202 7.28 -3.40 9.80
C VAL A 202 7.64 -3.91 11.19
N SER A 203 8.74 -3.44 11.76
CA SER A 203 9.16 -3.80 13.11
C SER A 203 8.07 -3.49 14.12
N TYR A 204 7.55 -2.26 14.13
CA TYR A 204 6.52 -1.81 15.07
C TYR A 204 5.22 -2.61 14.95
N ALA A 205 4.68 -2.78 13.76
CA ALA A 205 3.48 -3.55 13.52
C ALA A 205 3.65 -5.01 13.97
N SER A 206 4.82 -5.62 13.71
CA SER A 206 5.14 -6.99 14.12
C SER A 206 5.22 -7.18 15.64
N GLN A 207 5.42 -6.12 16.42
CA GLN A 207 5.36 -6.20 17.87
C GLN A 207 3.93 -6.42 18.37
N LEU A 208 2.95 -5.91 17.67
CA LEU A 208 1.54 -6.00 18.04
C LEU A 208 0.95 -7.36 17.66
N ILE A 209 1.19 -7.80 16.44
CA ILE A 209 0.62 -9.01 15.86
C ILE A 209 1.57 -9.61 14.83
N THR A 210 1.50 -10.93 14.59
CA THR A 210 2.25 -11.57 13.52
C THR A 210 1.85 -10.99 12.16
N LEU A 211 2.84 -10.59 11.36
CA LEU A 211 2.65 -10.25 9.96
C LEU A 211 2.72 -11.52 9.12
N ASN A 212 1.91 -11.59 8.07
CA ASN A 212 1.86 -12.71 7.14
C ASN A 212 2.18 -12.25 5.72
N PRO A 213 2.63 -13.14 4.83
CA PRO A 213 2.79 -12.82 3.42
C PRO A 213 1.52 -12.23 2.83
N GLY A 214 1.65 -11.15 2.06
CA GLY A 214 0.53 -10.42 1.49
C GLY A 214 -0.16 -9.42 2.43
N ASP A 215 0.22 -9.31 3.71
CA ASP A 215 -0.24 -8.20 4.55
C ASP A 215 0.25 -6.86 3.99
N LEU A 216 -0.56 -5.82 4.13
CA LEU A 216 -0.27 -4.50 3.60
C LEU A 216 -0.03 -3.49 4.73
N ILE A 217 0.93 -2.59 4.52
CA ILE A 217 1.15 -1.44 5.39
C ILE A 217 1.21 -0.18 4.50
N LEU A 218 0.17 0.65 4.57
CA LEU A 218 0.12 1.96 3.95
C LEU A 218 0.90 2.93 4.84
N THR A 219 1.87 3.65 4.28
CA THR A 219 2.91 4.31 5.08
C THR A 219 2.61 5.75 5.47
N GLY A 220 1.43 6.23 5.13
CA GLY A 220 1.05 7.63 5.34
C GLY A 220 1.27 8.50 4.11
N THR A 221 0.58 9.61 4.10
CA THR A 221 0.50 10.56 2.97
C THR A 221 1.28 11.85 3.26
N PRO A 222 1.90 12.48 2.24
CA PRO A 222 2.48 13.83 2.38
C PRO A 222 1.41 14.92 2.42
N ALA A 223 1.83 16.17 2.69
CA ALA A 223 0.98 17.36 2.62
C ALA A 223 0.32 17.53 1.24
N GLY A 224 -0.75 18.32 1.17
CA GLY A 224 -1.50 18.64 -0.04
C GLY A 224 -2.80 17.86 -0.17
N VAL A 225 -3.29 17.26 0.92
CA VAL A 225 -4.65 16.70 0.99
C VAL A 225 -5.70 17.80 0.86
N ALA A 226 -6.94 17.44 0.46
CA ALA A 226 -7.98 18.43 0.21
C ALA A 226 -8.73 18.90 1.48
N LEU A 227 -8.19 18.62 2.66
CA LEU A 227 -8.76 19.01 3.96
C LEU A 227 -8.84 20.51 4.22
N ALA A 228 -8.11 21.31 3.46
CA ALA A 228 -8.03 22.77 3.65
C ALA A 228 -9.20 23.52 3.02
#